data_dfd0acdc61298f9989482f781464f523
#
_entry.id   dfd0acdc61298f9989482f781464f523
#
_cell.length_a   1.000
_cell.length_b   1.000
_cell.length_c   1.000
_cell.angle_alpha   90.00
_cell.angle_beta   90.00
_cell.angle_gamma   90.00
#
_symmetry.space_group_name_H-M   'P 1'
#
loop_
_entity.id
_entity.type
_entity.pdbx_description
1 polymer ?
#
loop_
_entity_poly.entity_id
_entity_poly.type
_entity_poly.pdbx_seq_one_letter_code
_entity_poly.pdbx_strand_id
1 'polypeptide(L)'
;KDPKHITDLFTTYPKANLGVATGEMSMITVIDIDSLEAKDFLKREGFEPKTRIHKTPRGWHVIVPYNPDLKQTANIDGMKIDVRSDGGYVVWPGSKIDGKEYEILADRKPTKEPELESFLIAKHTANNRQDNHRGASNNKNGLGYPDWVNKLLSEGASEGSRNDRCASLSGYFRSQGMGENQAYDMIKLFGERCSPVMSENEIETVIASIWKYEPTTGAY
;
A
#
# COMPACT_ATOMS: atom_id res chain seq x y z
N LYS A 1 6.27 2.48 22.27
CA LYS A 1 7.46 3.13 21.68
C LYS A 1 8.05 4.05 22.75
N ASP A 2 9.37 4.05 22.90
CA ASP A 2 10.08 4.86 23.90
C ASP A 2 10.19 6.32 23.41
N PRO A 3 9.57 7.31 24.11
CA PRO A 3 9.66 8.72 23.75
C PRO A 3 11.11 9.24 23.72
N LYS A 4 11.97 8.73 24.59
CA LYS A 4 13.37 9.11 24.64
C LYS A 4 14.09 8.73 23.34
N HIS A 5 13.87 7.51 22.86
CA HIS A 5 14.45 7.05 21.59
C HIS A 5 14.01 7.94 20.41
N ILE A 6 12.74 8.37 20.39
CA ILE A 6 12.25 9.28 19.34
C ILE A 6 12.94 10.63 19.43
N THR A 7 13.08 11.18 20.64
CA THR A 7 13.79 12.45 20.87
C THR A 7 15.24 12.35 20.43
N ASP A 8 15.94 11.27 20.78
CA ASP A 8 17.34 11.04 20.40
C ASP A 8 17.51 10.95 18.88
N LEU A 9 16.57 10.28 18.17
CA LEU A 9 16.56 10.21 16.71
C LEU A 9 16.42 11.60 16.07
N PHE A 10 15.47 12.41 16.51
CA PHE A 10 15.29 13.76 15.94
C PHE A 10 16.38 14.74 16.38
N THR A 11 17.04 14.50 17.51
CA THR A 11 18.24 15.25 17.90
C THR A 11 19.40 14.93 16.96
N THR A 12 19.58 13.66 16.62
CA THR A 12 20.63 13.19 15.70
C THR A 12 20.33 13.58 14.25
N TYR A 13 19.05 13.51 13.85
CA TYR A 13 18.58 13.75 12.47
C TYR A 13 17.48 14.82 12.45
N PRO A 14 17.80 16.11 12.72
CA PRO A 14 16.78 17.16 12.89
C PRO A 14 15.96 17.47 11.63
N LYS A 15 16.39 17.00 10.46
CA LYS A 15 15.69 17.14 9.17
C LYS A 15 14.97 15.85 8.75
N ALA A 16 14.94 14.83 9.61
CA ALA A 16 14.25 13.58 9.28
C ALA A 16 12.75 13.81 9.16
N ASN A 17 12.12 13.14 8.21
CA ASN A 17 10.69 13.10 8.09
C ASN A 17 10.09 12.07 9.05
N LEU A 18 8.87 12.33 9.52
CA LEU A 18 8.14 11.44 10.41
C LEU A 18 7.19 10.54 9.60
N GLY A 19 7.40 9.25 9.70
CA GLY A 19 6.45 8.23 9.24
C GLY A 19 5.63 7.68 10.41
N VAL A 20 4.32 7.59 10.24
CA VAL A 20 3.42 6.98 11.22
C VAL A 20 2.83 5.70 10.63
N ALA A 21 3.09 4.57 11.30
CA ALA A 21 2.45 3.30 10.93
C ALA A 21 0.94 3.43 11.09
N THR A 22 0.17 2.84 10.19
CA THR A 22 -1.29 2.80 10.22
C THR A 22 -1.79 1.43 10.69
N GLY A 23 -3.09 1.28 10.88
CA GLY A 23 -3.71 0.04 11.33
C GLY A 23 -3.84 -0.08 12.85
N GLU A 24 -3.98 -1.29 13.34
CA GLU A 24 -4.18 -1.60 14.75
C GLU A 24 -3.06 -1.04 15.65
N MET A 25 -1.81 -1.06 15.16
CA MET A 25 -0.66 -0.59 15.93
C MET A 25 -0.78 0.86 16.39
N SER A 26 -1.38 1.73 15.62
CA SER A 26 -1.56 3.16 15.90
C SER A 26 -3.01 3.55 16.12
N MET A 27 -3.93 2.59 16.01
CA MET A 27 -5.39 2.77 16.15
C MET A 27 -5.97 3.79 15.15
N ILE A 28 -5.34 3.94 13.99
CA ILE A 28 -5.84 4.79 12.90
C ILE A 28 -5.81 4.07 11.56
N THR A 29 -6.78 4.38 10.72
CA THR A 29 -6.78 4.14 9.28
C THR A 29 -6.72 5.49 8.58
N VAL A 30 -6.00 5.56 7.47
CA VAL A 30 -5.87 6.79 6.68
C VAL A 30 -6.43 6.55 5.27
N ILE A 31 -7.34 7.41 4.87
CA ILE A 31 -7.83 7.49 3.50
C ILE A 31 -6.98 8.55 2.80
N ASP A 32 -6.12 8.09 1.89
CA ASP A 32 -5.16 8.92 1.16
C ASP A 32 -5.75 9.29 -0.20
N ILE A 33 -6.05 10.56 -0.37
CA ILE A 33 -6.67 11.12 -1.57
C ILE A 33 -5.58 11.81 -2.37
N ASP A 34 -5.10 11.19 -3.43
CA ASP A 34 -3.88 11.57 -4.16
C ASP A 34 -4.12 12.55 -5.33
N SER A 35 -5.33 13.12 -5.47
CA SER A 35 -5.59 14.13 -6.50
C SER A 35 -6.78 15.03 -6.19
N LEU A 36 -6.83 16.18 -6.88
CA LEU A 36 -7.97 17.10 -6.80
C LEU A 36 -9.24 16.46 -7.38
N GLU A 37 -9.11 15.71 -8.47
CA GLU A 37 -10.23 15.00 -9.12
C GLU A 37 -10.87 14.00 -8.17
N ALA A 38 -10.05 13.25 -7.41
CA ALA A 38 -10.53 12.30 -6.40
C ALA A 38 -11.29 13.02 -5.27
N LYS A 39 -10.78 14.17 -4.81
CA LYS A 39 -11.46 15.00 -3.82
C LYS A 39 -12.79 15.52 -4.33
N ASP A 40 -12.81 16.07 -5.54
CA ASP A 40 -14.02 16.62 -6.15
C ASP A 40 -15.05 15.52 -6.43
N PHE A 41 -14.60 14.33 -6.76
CA PHE A 41 -15.45 13.15 -6.87
C PHE A 41 -16.12 12.85 -5.52
N LEU A 42 -15.36 12.70 -4.43
CA LEU A 42 -15.92 12.43 -3.10
C LEU A 42 -16.91 13.51 -2.67
N LYS A 43 -16.60 14.78 -2.95
CA LYS A 43 -17.50 15.90 -2.65
C LYS A 43 -18.81 15.83 -3.44
N ARG A 44 -18.78 15.44 -4.72
CA ARG A 44 -19.98 15.26 -5.54
C ARG A 44 -20.84 14.09 -5.04
N GLU A 45 -20.21 13.05 -4.51
CA GLU A 45 -20.89 11.92 -3.86
C GLU A 45 -21.42 12.29 -2.44
N GLY A 46 -21.24 13.54 -1.99
CA GLY A 46 -21.74 14.02 -0.71
C GLY A 46 -20.79 13.78 0.48
N PHE A 47 -19.58 13.31 0.25
CA PHE A 47 -18.62 13.05 1.32
C PHE A 47 -17.83 14.32 1.67
N GLU A 48 -18.11 14.89 2.84
CA GLU A 48 -17.37 16.00 3.43
C GLU A 48 -16.84 15.59 4.82
N PRO A 49 -15.67 14.94 4.90
CA PRO A 49 -15.15 14.40 6.16
C PRO A 49 -14.99 15.47 7.23
N LYS A 50 -15.49 15.18 8.44
CA LYS A 50 -15.44 16.07 9.60
C LYS A 50 -14.38 15.65 10.62
N THR A 51 -13.54 14.72 10.27
CA THR A 51 -12.44 14.19 11.07
C THR A 51 -11.16 15.02 10.96
N ARG A 52 -10.03 14.49 11.41
CA ARG A 52 -8.70 15.04 11.22
C ARG A 52 -8.28 14.94 9.75
N ILE A 53 -7.79 16.05 9.19
CA ILE A 53 -7.35 16.11 7.80
C ILE A 53 -5.96 16.71 7.73
N HIS A 54 -5.06 16.06 6.99
CA HIS A 54 -3.76 16.61 6.63
C HIS A 54 -3.73 16.94 5.14
N LYS A 55 -3.01 18.00 4.79
CA LYS A 55 -2.68 18.32 3.42
C LYS A 55 -1.35 17.62 3.09
N THR A 56 -1.31 16.96 1.95
CA THR A 56 -0.10 16.36 1.39
C THR A 56 0.36 17.15 0.16
N PRO A 57 1.57 16.93 -0.36
CA PRO A 57 2.05 17.57 -1.59
C PRO A 57 1.15 17.37 -2.82
N ARG A 58 0.36 16.28 -2.86
CA ARG A 58 -0.51 15.94 -4.01
C ARG A 58 -2.00 15.95 -3.68
N GLY A 59 -2.33 15.85 -2.39
CA GLY A 59 -3.72 15.69 -2.00
C GLY A 59 -3.97 15.83 -0.50
N TRP A 60 -4.63 14.85 0.09
CA TRP A 60 -5.09 14.90 1.47
C TRP A 60 -5.07 13.53 2.13
N HIS A 61 -4.69 13.48 3.40
CA HIS A 61 -4.96 12.34 4.29
C HIS A 61 -6.20 12.65 5.13
N VAL A 62 -7.19 11.79 5.07
CA VAL A 62 -8.35 11.79 5.97
C VAL A 62 -8.12 10.72 7.02
N ILE A 63 -7.98 11.12 8.30
CA ILE A 63 -7.60 10.22 9.40
C ILE A 63 -8.86 9.79 10.13
N VAL A 64 -9.13 8.48 10.15
CA VAL A 64 -10.23 7.89 10.92
C VAL A 64 -9.69 6.94 11.99
N PRO A 65 -10.45 6.63 13.06
CA PRO A 65 -10.10 5.55 13.97
C PRO A 65 -9.91 4.25 13.20
N TYR A 66 -9.04 3.37 13.70
CA TYR A 66 -8.79 2.08 13.07
C TYR A 66 -10.12 1.34 12.81
N ASN A 67 -10.27 0.92 11.58
CA ASN A 67 -11.40 0.10 11.13
C ASN A 67 -10.84 -1.15 10.42
N PRO A 68 -10.98 -2.35 11.02
CA PRO A 68 -10.44 -3.59 10.45
C PRO A 68 -11.08 -3.99 9.12
N ASP A 69 -12.24 -3.42 8.76
CA ASP A 69 -12.91 -3.67 7.48
C ASP A 69 -12.34 -2.81 6.34
N LEU A 70 -11.70 -1.69 6.66
CA LEU A 70 -10.94 -0.86 5.72
C LEU A 70 -9.55 -1.46 5.49
N LYS A 71 -9.45 -2.39 4.56
CA LYS A 71 -8.19 -3.07 4.26
C LYS A 71 -7.20 -2.17 3.51
N GLN A 72 -5.91 -2.41 3.75
CA GLN A 72 -4.83 -1.80 2.97
C GLN A 72 -5.09 -1.99 1.48
N THR A 73 -5.24 -0.90 0.74
CA THR A 73 -5.62 -0.94 -0.67
C THR A 73 -5.05 0.27 -1.39
N ALA A 74 -4.54 0.07 -2.60
CA ALA A 74 -4.09 1.16 -3.47
C ALA A 74 -5.07 1.35 -4.63
N ASN A 75 -5.27 2.62 -5.01
CA ASN A 75 -6.03 3.04 -6.18
C ASN A 75 -7.44 2.38 -6.28
N ILE A 76 -8.24 2.56 -5.25
CA ILE A 76 -9.59 2.00 -5.18
C ILE A 76 -10.39 2.43 -6.44
N ASP A 77 -10.80 1.44 -7.24
CA ASP A 77 -11.64 1.62 -8.45
C ASP A 77 -11.08 2.67 -9.43
N GLY A 78 -9.74 2.81 -9.52
CA GLY A 78 -9.10 3.80 -10.39
C GLY A 78 -9.21 5.25 -9.93
N MET A 79 -9.78 5.51 -8.75
CA MET A 79 -10.09 6.86 -8.26
C MET A 79 -8.90 7.64 -7.69
N LYS A 80 -7.69 7.07 -7.65
CA LYS A 80 -6.53 7.64 -6.93
C LYS A 80 -6.83 7.91 -5.44
N ILE A 81 -7.55 6.99 -4.84
CA ILE A 81 -7.83 6.94 -3.41
C ILE A 81 -7.23 5.65 -2.88
N ASP A 82 -6.33 5.77 -1.90
CA ASP A 82 -5.70 4.66 -1.22
C ASP A 82 -6.26 4.54 0.20
N VAL A 83 -6.32 3.33 0.72
CA VAL A 83 -6.49 3.09 2.15
C VAL A 83 -5.18 2.60 2.73
N ARG A 84 -4.67 3.31 3.71
CA ARG A 84 -3.51 2.94 4.52
C ARG A 84 -4.01 2.42 5.86
N SER A 85 -3.89 1.11 6.05
CA SER A 85 -4.35 0.38 7.24
C SER A 85 -3.24 -0.54 7.75
N ASP A 86 -3.56 -1.77 8.16
CA ASP A 86 -2.57 -2.72 8.68
C ASP A 86 -1.41 -2.95 7.69
N GLY A 87 -0.18 -2.84 8.21
CA GLY A 87 1.05 -2.96 7.41
C GLY A 87 1.41 -1.72 6.59
N GLY A 88 0.56 -0.67 6.61
CA GLY A 88 0.82 0.60 5.94
C GLY A 88 1.51 1.63 6.83
N TYR A 89 1.89 2.73 6.21
CA TYR A 89 2.34 3.95 6.90
C TYR A 89 2.02 5.18 6.05
N VAL A 90 2.03 6.35 6.69
CA VAL A 90 1.88 7.65 6.04
C VAL A 90 2.94 8.62 6.54
N VAL A 91 3.32 9.56 5.69
CA VAL A 91 4.15 10.69 6.10
C VAL A 91 3.29 11.66 6.90
N TRP A 92 3.81 12.11 8.05
CA TRP A 92 3.07 12.93 9.00
C TRP A 92 3.39 14.41 8.85
N PRO A 93 2.46 15.32 9.21
CA PRO A 93 2.70 16.76 9.21
C PRO A 93 3.95 17.19 9.98
N GLY A 94 4.60 18.24 9.51
CA GLY A 94 5.93 18.65 9.91
C GLY A 94 7.05 18.05 9.09
N SER A 95 6.72 17.09 8.22
CA SER A 95 7.63 16.50 7.24
C SER A 95 7.66 17.30 5.95
N LYS A 96 8.79 17.20 5.22
CA LYS A 96 8.99 17.89 3.95
C LYS A 96 9.67 16.97 2.93
N ILE A 97 9.03 16.76 1.79
CA ILE A 97 9.56 15.94 0.70
C ILE A 97 9.63 16.80 -0.57
N ASP A 98 10.77 16.85 -1.22
CA ASP A 98 11.02 17.65 -2.44
C ASP A 98 10.59 19.11 -2.28
N GLY A 99 10.87 19.68 -1.11
CA GLY A 99 10.53 21.07 -0.80
C GLY A 99 9.06 21.34 -0.49
N LYS A 100 8.17 20.33 -0.56
CA LYS A 100 6.74 20.43 -0.26
C LYS A 100 6.43 19.87 1.11
N GLU A 101 5.62 20.55 1.87
CA GLU A 101 5.31 20.25 3.26
C GLU A 101 4.02 19.42 3.41
N TYR A 102 4.01 18.57 4.45
CA TYR A 102 2.81 17.94 4.97
C TYR A 102 2.29 18.80 6.12
N GLU A 103 1.04 19.24 6.03
CA GLU A 103 0.45 20.22 6.94
C GLU A 103 -0.82 19.68 7.59
N ILE A 104 -1.15 20.16 8.78
CA ILE A 104 -2.46 19.90 9.40
C ILE A 104 -3.45 20.90 8.81
N LEU A 105 -4.44 20.41 8.05
CA LEU A 105 -5.50 21.22 7.48
C LEU A 105 -6.68 21.35 8.44
N ALA A 106 -7.07 20.27 9.12
CA ALA A 106 -8.08 20.27 10.15
C ALA A 106 -7.57 19.52 11.38
N ASP A 107 -7.25 20.27 12.44
CA ASP A 107 -6.76 19.72 13.70
C ASP A 107 -7.93 19.26 14.58
N ARG A 108 -8.46 18.10 14.26
CA ARG A 108 -9.57 17.47 14.98
C ARG A 108 -9.11 16.12 15.53
N LYS A 109 -9.84 15.64 16.53
CA LYS A 109 -9.67 14.24 16.94
C LYS A 109 -10.15 13.33 15.80
N PRO A 110 -9.42 12.24 15.47
CA PRO A 110 -9.93 11.25 14.53
C PRO A 110 -11.32 10.75 14.95
N THR A 111 -12.29 10.86 14.05
CA THR A 111 -13.68 10.42 14.22
C THR A 111 -14.07 9.52 13.05
N LYS A 112 -15.03 8.61 13.29
CA LYS A 112 -15.58 7.75 12.24
C LYS A 112 -16.29 8.58 11.19
N GLU A 113 -16.16 8.14 9.93
CA GLU A 113 -16.86 8.66 8.77
C GLU A 113 -17.66 7.50 8.11
N PRO A 114 -18.76 7.04 8.76
CA PRO A 114 -19.38 5.75 8.43
C PRO A 114 -19.83 5.63 6.98
N GLU A 115 -20.34 6.71 6.40
CA GLU A 115 -20.80 6.72 5.00
C GLU A 115 -19.64 6.59 4.03
N LEU A 116 -18.56 7.36 4.24
CA LEU A 116 -17.34 7.28 3.44
C LEU A 116 -16.64 5.92 3.61
N GLU A 117 -16.53 5.44 4.86
CA GLU A 117 -15.92 4.14 5.14
C GLU A 117 -16.69 3.01 4.46
N SER A 118 -18.04 2.99 4.59
CA SER A 118 -18.89 1.99 3.95
C SER A 118 -18.81 2.03 2.42
N PHE A 119 -18.75 3.22 1.85
CA PHE A 119 -18.56 3.40 0.41
C PHE A 119 -17.25 2.79 -0.06
N LEU A 120 -16.14 3.06 0.62
CA LEU A 120 -14.82 2.52 0.26
C LEU A 120 -14.75 1.01 0.43
N ILE A 121 -15.35 0.45 1.49
CA ILE A 121 -15.46 -0.99 1.72
C ILE A 121 -16.26 -1.66 0.59
N ALA A 122 -17.39 -1.08 0.20
CA ALA A 122 -18.20 -1.59 -0.89
C ALA A 122 -17.46 -1.59 -2.23
N LYS A 123 -16.73 -0.52 -2.54
CA LYS A 123 -15.89 -0.40 -3.74
C LYS A 123 -14.76 -1.43 -3.76
N HIS A 124 -14.05 -1.60 -2.65
CA HIS A 124 -13.02 -2.62 -2.52
C HIS A 124 -13.57 -4.03 -2.70
N THR A 125 -14.73 -4.32 -2.09
CA THR A 125 -15.39 -5.64 -2.20
C THR A 125 -15.90 -5.91 -3.61
N ALA A 126 -16.44 -4.90 -4.31
CA ALA A 126 -16.89 -5.03 -5.69
C ALA A 126 -15.73 -5.34 -6.64
N ASN A 127 -14.58 -4.66 -6.48
CA ASN A 127 -13.38 -4.95 -7.25
C ASN A 127 -12.89 -6.38 -7.04
N ASN A 128 -12.83 -6.83 -5.78
CA ASN A 128 -12.44 -8.20 -5.47
C ASN A 128 -13.41 -9.25 -6.02
N ARG A 129 -14.73 -8.92 -6.14
CA ARG A 129 -15.70 -9.80 -6.77
C ARG A 129 -15.56 -9.83 -8.29
N GLN A 130 -15.24 -8.72 -8.92
CA GLN A 130 -14.97 -8.68 -10.36
C GLN A 130 -13.69 -9.45 -10.72
N ASP A 131 -12.67 -9.36 -9.89
CA ASP A 131 -11.45 -10.15 -10.06
C ASP A 131 -11.71 -11.64 -9.80
N ASN A 132 -12.54 -11.99 -8.81
CA ASN A 132 -12.95 -13.37 -8.56
C ASN A 132 -13.91 -13.94 -9.64
N HIS A 133 -14.76 -13.12 -10.27
CA HIS A 133 -15.59 -13.57 -11.39
C HIS A 133 -14.80 -13.67 -12.70
N ARG A 134 -13.72 -12.91 -12.88
CA ARG A 134 -12.75 -13.11 -13.95
C ARG A 134 -11.84 -14.31 -13.67
N GLY A 135 -11.63 -14.67 -12.41
CA GLY A 135 -10.84 -15.83 -11.95
C GLY A 135 -11.57 -17.17 -12.01
N ALA A 136 -12.88 -17.22 -12.28
CA ALA A 136 -13.64 -18.45 -12.51
C ALA A 136 -13.61 -18.92 -13.98
N SER A 137 -12.69 -18.40 -14.79
CA SER A 137 -12.36 -19.01 -16.06
C SER A 137 -11.49 -20.24 -15.80
N ASN A 138 -12.03 -21.42 -16.08
CA ASN A 138 -11.33 -22.70 -16.15
C ASN A 138 -10.17 -22.64 -17.15
N ASN A 139 -9.14 -21.86 -16.87
CA ASN A 139 -7.93 -21.87 -17.67
C ASN A 139 -6.99 -22.94 -17.10
N LYS A 140 -7.11 -24.16 -17.61
CA LYS A 140 -6.28 -25.34 -17.29
C LYS A 140 -4.79 -25.18 -17.68
N ASN A 141 -4.36 -23.97 -18.02
CA ASN A 141 -2.98 -23.65 -18.44
C ASN A 141 -2.24 -22.71 -17.47
N GLY A 142 -2.80 -22.37 -16.34
CA GLY A 142 -2.12 -21.54 -15.32
C GLY A 142 -1.42 -22.39 -14.26
N LEU A 143 -0.33 -21.91 -13.71
CA LEU A 143 0.46 -22.52 -12.63
C LEU A 143 -0.27 -22.58 -11.27
N GLY A 144 -1.60 -22.38 -11.24
CA GLY A 144 -2.41 -22.41 -10.02
C GLY A 144 -2.28 -21.15 -9.15
N TYR A 145 -1.65 -20.08 -9.66
CA TYR A 145 -1.51 -18.81 -8.97
C TYR A 145 -2.68 -17.86 -9.28
N PRO A 146 -2.90 -16.83 -8.44
CA PRO A 146 -3.85 -15.74 -8.73
C PRO A 146 -3.56 -15.07 -10.08
N ASP A 147 -4.60 -14.53 -10.72
CA ASP A 147 -4.49 -13.95 -12.07
C ASP A 147 -3.43 -12.84 -12.16
N TRP A 148 -3.30 -12.00 -11.13
CA TRP A 148 -2.28 -10.94 -11.11
C TRP A 148 -0.85 -11.51 -11.10
N VAL A 149 -0.62 -12.64 -10.42
CA VAL A 149 0.68 -13.35 -10.42
C VAL A 149 0.93 -13.95 -11.80
N ASN A 150 -0.04 -14.67 -12.34
CA ASN A 150 0.06 -15.26 -13.68
C ASN A 150 0.31 -14.18 -14.74
N LYS A 151 -0.39 -13.04 -14.65
CA LYS A 151 -0.19 -11.90 -15.54
C LYS A 151 1.22 -11.32 -15.45
N LEU A 152 1.72 -11.07 -14.26
CA LEU A 152 3.09 -10.56 -14.09
C LEU A 152 4.14 -11.54 -14.58
N LEU A 153 3.96 -12.84 -14.31
CA LEU A 153 4.87 -13.89 -14.80
C LEU A 153 4.83 -14.04 -16.34
N SER A 154 3.72 -13.70 -16.99
CA SER A 154 3.57 -13.81 -18.44
C SER A 154 3.93 -12.54 -19.20
N GLU A 155 3.67 -11.36 -18.66
CA GLU A 155 3.80 -10.07 -19.35
C GLU A 155 4.99 -9.23 -18.87
N GLY A 156 5.52 -9.50 -17.64
CA GLY A 156 6.53 -8.64 -17.01
C GLY A 156 5.97 -7.30 -16.56
N ALA A 157 6.84 -6.29 -16.47
CA ALA A 157 6.49 -4.92 -16.11
C ALA A 157 7.39 -3.91 -16.84
N SER A 158 6.88 -2.68 -16.98
CA SER A 158 7.60 -1.57 -17.59
C SER A 158 8.53 -0.86 -16.61
N GLU A 159 9.45 -0.07 -17.15
CA GLU A 159 10.32 0.82 -16.37
C GLU A 159 9.52 1.67 -15.35
N GLY A 160 10.07 1.86 -14.16
CA GLY A 160 9.43 2.58 -13.05
C GLY A 160 8.53 1.71 -12.17
N SER A 161 8.05 0.53 -12.64
CA SER A 161 7.22 -0.38 -11.84
C SER A 161 7.84 -1.75 -11.58
N ARG A 162 8.95 -2.09 -12.24
CA ARG A 162 9.59 -3.42 -12.18
C ARG A 162 9.93 -3.85 -10.76
N ASN A 163 10.61 -2.98 -10.00
CA ASN A 163 11.07 -3.30 -8.64
C ASN A 163 9.90 -3.49 -7.68
N ASP A 164 8.84 -2.66 -7.77
CA ASP A 164 7.64 -2.79 -6.95
C ASP A 164 6.88 -4.10 -7.26
N ARG A 165 6.80 -4.46 -8.54
CA ARG A 165 6.17 -5.72 -8.97
C ARG A 165 7.01 -6.94 -8.58
N CYS A 166 8.33 -6.84 -8.70
CA CYS A 166 9.26 -7.85 -8.20
C CYS A 166 9.10 -8.07 -6.69
N ALA A 167 9.05 -6.99 -5.90
CA ALA A 167 8.81 -7.06 -4.46
C ALA A 167 7.44 -7.67 -4.11
N SER A 168 6.39 -7.31 -4.87
CA SER A 168 5.05 -7.87 -4.70
C SER A 168 5.00 -9.38 -4.95
N LEU A 169 5.66 -9.86 -6.03
CA LEU A 169 5.80 -11.30 -6.32
C LEU A 169 6.60 -12.01 -5.22
N SER A 170 7.72 -11.40 -4.78
CA SER A 170 8.56 -11.95 -3.71
C SER A 170 7.77 -12.11 -2.41
N GLY A 171 7.02 -11.09 -2.01
CA GLY A 171 6.16 -11.13 -0.83
C GLY A 171 5.05 -12.19 -0.94
N TYR A 172 4.44 -12.30 -2.11
CA TYR A 172 3.43 -13.33 -2.37
C TYR A 172 4.00 -14.74 -2.23
N PHE A 173 5.08 -15.07 -2.94
CA PHE A 173 5.68 -16.42 -2.88
C PHE A 173 6.12 -16.77 -1.48
N ARG A 174 6.71 -15.83 -0.75
CA ARG A 174 7.06 -16.02 0.65
C ARG A 174 5.83 -16.30 1.52
N SER A 175 4.73 -15.58 1.34
CA SER A 175 3.48 -15.80 2.08
C SER A 175 2.86 -17.17 1.81
N GLN A 176 3.16 -17.77 0.65
CA GLN A 176 2.76 -19.13 0.30
C GLN A 176 3.72 -20.20 0.83
N GLY A 177 4.72 -19.82 1.64
CA GLY A 177 5.71 -20.76 2.20
C GLY A 177 6.80 -21.19 1.21
N MET A 178 6.93 -20.50 0.08
CA MET A 178 7.98 -20.80 -0.89
C MET A 178 9.36 -20.38 -0.34
N GLY A 179 10.36 -21.23 -0.52
CA GLY A 179 11.74 -20.92 -0.14
C GLY A 179 12.35 -19.85 -1.06
N GLU A 180 13.36 -19.14 -0.57
CA GLU A 180 14.01 -18.02 -1.28
C GLU A 180 14.50 -18.39 -2.68
N ASN A 181 15.19 -19.53 -2.80
CA ASN A 181 15.71 -20.04 -4.09
C ASN A 181 14.59 -20.37 -5.09
N GLN A 182 13.50 -20.97 -4.61
CA GLN A 182 12.34 -21.28 -5.46
C GLN A 182 11.64 -20.01 -5.93
N ALA A 183 11.51 -19.02 -5.06
CA ALA A 183 10.94 -17.73 -5.41
C ALA A 183 11.83 -16.99 -6.43
N TYR A 184 13.15 -17.09 -6.27
CA TYR A 184 14.11 -16.53 -7.23
C TYR A 184 13.90 -17.08 -8.65
N ASP A 185 13.78 -18.38 -8.79
CA ASP A 185 13.55 -19.01 -10.11
C ASP A 185 12.28 -18.50 -10.79
N MET A 186 11.20 -18.34 -10.02
CA MET A 186 9.93 -17.80 -10.52
C MET A 186 10.04 -16.33 -10.88
N ILE A 187 10.73 -15.55 -10.07
CA ILE A 187 10.88 -14.09 -10.29
C ILE A 187 11.84 -13.81 -11.43
N LYS A 188 12.81 -14.66 -11.68
CA LYS A 188 13.68 -14.58 -12.86
C LYS A 188 12.86 -14.62 -14.15
N LEU A 189 11.85 -15.49 -14.25
CA LEU A 189 10.94 -15.54 -15.39
C LEU A 189 10.18 -14.23 -15.59
N PHE A 190 9.77 -13.57 -14.51
CA PHE A 190 9.18 -12.23 -14.56
C PHE A 190 10.20 -11.19 -15.03
N GLY A 191 11.41 -11.20 -14.46
CA GLY A 191 12.49 -10.25 -14.79
C GLY A 191 12.89 -10.27 -16.26
N GLU A 192 12.93 -11.45 -16.87
CA GLU A 192 13.22 -11.65 -18.30
C GLU A 192 12.15 -11.02 -19.22
N ARG A 193 10.93 -10.87 -18.75
CA ARG A 193 9.80 -10.27 -19.47
C ARG A 193 9.60 -8.79 -19.22
N CYS A 194 10.37 -8.22 -18.28
CA CYS A 194 10.33 -6.78 -18.01
C CYS A 194 10.94 -5.97 -19.15
N SER A 195 10.51 -4.74 -19.31
CA SER A 195 11.09 -3.80 -20.27
C SER A 195 11.52 -2.50 -19.56
N PRO A 196 12.85 -2.25 -19.47
CA PRO A 196 13.98 -3.13 -19.81
C PRO A 196 14.05 -4.38 -18.93
N VAL A 197 14.72 -5.44 -19.39
CA VAL A 197 14.93 -6.68 -18.61
C VAL A 197 15.63 -6.37 -17.30
N MET A 198 15.21 -7.04 -16.23
CA MET A 198 15.88 -6.92 -14.92
C MET A 198 17.16 -7.77 -14.90
N SER A 199 18.22 -7.20 -14.37
CA SER A 199 19.45 -7.97 -14.10
C SER A 199 19.27 -8.93 -12.91
N GLU A 200 20.06 -10.00 -12.88
CA GLU A 200 20.05 -10.94 -11.76
C GLU A 200 20.32 -10.22 -10.42
N ASN A 201 21.28 -9.31 -10.40
CA ASN A 201 21.61 -8.53 -9.21
C ASN A 201 20.46 -7.64 -8.71
N GLU A 202 19.67 -7.04 -9.63
CA GLU A 202 18.45 -6.31 -9.26
C GLU A 202 17.42 -7.24 -8.58
N ILE A 203 17.20 -8.42 -9.17
CA ILE A 203 16.27 -9.43 -8.65
C ILE A 203 16.72 -9.92 -7.27
N GLU A 204 17.98 -10.30 -7.12
CA GLU A 204 18.56 -10.75 -5.85
C GLU A 204 18.44 -9.69 -4.76
N THR A 205 18.73 -8.43 -5.09
CA THR A 205 18.63 -7.31 -4.15
C THR A 205 17.20 -7.16 -3.63
N VAL A 206 16.20 -7.24 -4.50
CA VAL A 206 14.79 -7.12 -4.10
C VAL A 206 14.37 -8.33 -3.25
N ILE A 207 14.70 -9.54 -3.67
CA ILE A 207 14.37 -10.78 -2.93
C ILE A 207 15.02 -10.75 -1.55
N ALA A 208 16.31 -10.49 -1.46
CA ALA A 208 17.03 -10.40 -0.18
C ALA A 208 16.40 -9.37 0.76
N SER A 209 15.92 -8.23 0.24
CA SER A 209 15.24 -7.22 1.04
C SER A 209 13.95 -7.75 1.69
N ILE A 210 13.22 -8.63 0.99
CA ILE A 210 11.97 -9.24 1.48
C ILE A 210 12.27 -10.39 2.46
N TRP A 211 13.27 -11.23 2.17
CA TRP A 211 13.64 -12.37 3.03
C TRP A 211 14.41 -11.99 4.29
N LYS A 212 14.97 -10.79 4.35
CA LYS A 212 15.67 -10.26 5.53
C LYS A 212 14.79 -10.16 6.79
N TYR A 213 13.50 -9.93 6.62
CA TYR A 213 12.56 -9.83 7.75
C TYR A 213 12.00 -11.22 8.07
N GLU A 214 12.05 -11.66 9.34
CA GLU A 214 11.33 -12.86 9.76
C GLU A 214 9.83 -12.71 9.47
N PRO A 215 9.14 -13.74 8.93
CA PRO A 215 7.70 -13.68 8.84
C PRO A 215 7.18 -13.52 10.26
N THR A 216 6.46 -12.45 10.55
CA THR A 216 5.67 -12.37 11.78
C THR A 216 4.67 -13.52 11.73
N THR A 217 4.99 -14.63 12.37
CA THR A 217 4.04 -15.68 12.67
C THR A 217 3.05 -15.08 13.66
N GLY A 218 2.00 -14.44 13.12
CA GLY A 218 0.83 -14.10 13.88
C GLY A 218 0.19 -15.41 14.32
N ALA A 219 0.48 -15.82 15.54
CA ALA A 219 -0.39 -16.73 16.25
C ALA A 219 -1.69 -15.96 16.52
N TYR A 220 -2.75 -16.30 15.82
CA TYR A 220 -4.11 -15.93 16.13
C TYR A 220 -4.88 -17.15 16.59
#